data_4b03ad8768b3fde0b4b090cb5ad102f1
#
_entry.id   4b03ad8768b3fde0b4b090cb5ad102f1
#
_cell.length_a   1.000
_cell.length_b   1.000
_cell.length_c   1.000
_cell.angle_alpha   90.00
_cell.angle_beta   90.00
_cell.angle_gamma   90.00
#
_symmetry.space_group_name_H-M   'P 1'
#
loop_
_entity.id
_entity.type
_entity.pdbx_description
1 polymer ?
#
loop_
_entity_poly.entity_id
_entity_poly.type
_entity_poly.pdbx_seq_one_letter_code
_entity_poly.pdbx_strand_id
1 'polypeptide(L)'
;LIDTLFRWKYPLWYCNGVKATDCTWFEMARAGVWYTSDIEVNNAVIQAPKNFRRSRGIVLRDVAFTDAKETMWSCTDVKLTNVTVAKGDYFAMNCSDMEIDGLRLDGNYSFDGAKRVVIRNSRLLTKDAFWNSEDITVYDSFISGEYLGWNSKNLTLINCTIESLQGMCYIDNLVMKNCKLINTTLAFEYSNVEAEINSKVESVFNPGSGTIRAESIGELIIEKDKIDPSKTKILCNDIEKQSDRPEWLRG
;
A
#
# COMPACT_ATOMS: atom_id res chain seq x y z
N LEU A 1 -28.04 6.88 12.77
CA LEU A 1 -28.47 5.52 12.44
C LEU A 1 -27.88 4.58 13.48
N ILE A 2 -28.69 3.76 14.12
CA ILE A 2 -28.27 2.77 15.10
C ILE A 2 -28.93 1.45 14.74
N ASP A 3 -28.23 0.32 14.87
CA ASP A 3 -28.72 -1.04 14.58
C ASP A 3 -29.44 -1.17 13.24
N THR A 4 -28.95 -0.43 12.23
CA THR A 4 -29.63 -0.35 10.94
C THR A 4 -29.11 -1.41 9.98
N LEU A 5 -30.05 -2.08 9.30
CA LEU A 5 -29.76 -3.12 8.30
C LEU A 5 -30.05 -2.59 6.89
N PHE A 6 -28.99 -2.33 6.13
CA PHE A 6 -29.10 -1.93 4.72
C PHE A 6 -29.16 -3.19 3.84
N ARG A 7 -30.28 -3.40 3.17
CA ARG A 7 -30.53 -4.64 2.40
C ARG A 7 -30.57 -4.45 0.90
N TRP A 8 -30.57 -3.20 0.41
CA TRP A 8 -30.74 -2.89 -1.00
C TRP A 8 -29.78 -1.81 -1.48
N LYS A 9 -29.60 -1.71 -2.81
CA LYS A 9 -28.66 -0.81 -3.49
C LYS A 9 -28.84 0.65 -3.12
N TYR A 10 -27.73 1.40 -3.23
CA TYR A 10 -27.66 2.86 -3.20
C TYR A 10 -28.01 3.51 -1.84
N PRO A 11 -27.73 2.87 -0.69
CA PRO A 11 -27.95 3.54 0.57
C PRO A 11 -26.98 4.72 0.73
N LEU A 12 -27.47 5.82 1.30
CA LEU A 12 -26.68 7.00 1.66
C LEU A 12 -25.96 7.67 0.48
N TRP A 13 -26.67 7.89 -0.62
CA TRP A 13 -26.20 8.72 -1.71
C TRP A 13 -26.49 10.20 -1.43
N TYR A 14 -25.52 11.08 -1.77
CA TYR A 14 -25.65 12.54 -1.60
C TYR A 14 -26.05 12.98 -0.19
N CYS A 15 -25.63 12.21 0.82
CA CYS A 15 -25.89 12.55 2.23
C CYS A 15 -24.81 13.48 2.79
N ASN A 16 -25.13 14.12 3.91
CA ASN A 16 -24.21 14.94 4.66
C ASN A 16 -24.45 14.77 6.16
N GLY A 17 -23.38 14.67 6.95
CA GLY A 17 -23.47 14.60 8.41
C GLY A 17 -24.08 13.28 8.92
N VAL A 18 -23.70 12.14 8.35
CA VAL A 18 -24.23 10.83 8.73
C VAL A 18 -23.39 10.22 9.87
N LYS A 19 -24.07 9.73 10.92
CA LYS A 19 -23.48 8.86 11.92
C LYS A 19 -24.20 7.52 11.92
N ALA A 20 -23.45 6.41 11.78
CA ALA A 20 -23.97 5.06 11.77
C ALA A 20 -23.19 4.21 12.80
N THR A 21 -23.91 3.54 13.69
CA THR A 21 -23.33 2.71 14.74
C THR A 21 -24.06 1.36 14.78
N ASP A 22 -23.32 0.25 14.95
CA ASP A 22 -23.84 -1.11 15.01
C ASP A 22 -24.68 -1.49 13.78
N CYS A 23 -24.23 -1.06 12.60
CA CYS A 23 -24.98 -1.21 11.34
C CYS A 23 -24.41 -2.33 10.48
N THR A 24 -25.26 -2.92 9.64
CA THR A 24 -24.85 -3.91 8.65
C THR A 24 -25.29 -3.54 7.25
N TRP A 25 -24.34 -3.52 6.31
CA TRP A 25 -24.62 -3.44 4.87
C TRP A 25 -24.53 -4.84 4.28
N PHE A 26 -25.67 -5.42 3.94
CA PHE A 26 -25.71 -6.74 3.29
C PHE A 26 -25.22 -6.66 1.84
N GLU A 27 -24.93 -7.78 1.20
CA GLU A 27 -24.35 -7.89 -0.14
C GLU A 27 -25.07 -7.03 -1.19
N MET A 28 -26.37 -6.95 -1.15
CA MET A 28 -27.18 -6.16 -2.08
C MET A 28 -27.20 -4.66 -1.78
N ALA A 29 -26.68 -4.21 -0.65
CA ALA A 29 -26.49 -2.79 -0.34
C ALA A 29 -25.27 -2.18 -1.05
N ARG A 30 -24.92 -2.70 -2.22
CA ARG A 30 -23.79 -2.29 -3.04
C ARG A 30 -23.98 -0.91 -3.65
N ALA A 31 -22.88 -0.32 -4.05
CA ALA A 31 -22.84 1.07 -4.55
C ALA A 31 -23.44 2.04 -3.52
N GLY A 32 -23.18 1.79 -2.24
CA GLY A 32 -23.61 2.64 -1.14
C GLY A 32 -22.60 3.74 -0.85
N VAL A 33 -23.04 4.76 -0.12
CA VAL A 33 -22.18 5.87 0.34
C VAL A 33 -21.42 6.54 -0.82
N TRP A 34 -22.14 6.95 -1.84
CA TRP A 34 -21.57 7.68 -2.97
C TRP A 34 -21.91 9.17 -2.88
N TYR A 35 -20.94 10.03 -3.19
CA TYR A 35 -21.10 11.50 -3.18
C TYR A 35 -21.55 12.05 -1.82
N THR A 36 -21.17 11.37 -0.74
CA THR A 36 -21.55 11.69 0.64
C THR A 36 -20.43 12.43 1.33
N SER A 37 -20.76 13.38 2.18
CA SER A 37 -19.80 14.11 3.00
C SER A 37 -20.07 13.96 4.49
N ASP A 38 -19.00 13.99 5.28
CA ASP A 38 -19.04 13.96 6.74
C ASP A 38 -19.78 12.73 7.28
N ILE A 39 -19.26 11.54 6.96
CA ILE A 39 -19.82 10.27 7.44
C ILE A 39 -18.92 9.61 8.46
N GLU A 40 -19.48 9.24 9.59
CA GLU A 40 -18.85 8.47 10.65
C GLU A 40 -19.55 7.12 10.80
N VAL A 41 -18.79 6.02 10.70
CA VAL A 41 -19.29 4.66 10.89
C VAL A 41 -18.49 3.97 11.98
N ASN A 42 -19.18 3.47 13.01
CA ASN A 42 -18.58 2.78 14.13
C ASN A 42 -19.19 1.38 14.29
N ASN A 43 -18.35 0.39 14.58
CA ASN A 43 -18.76 -0.99 14.83
C ASN A 43 -19.74 -1.53 13.78
N ALA A 44 -19.24 -1.77 12.57
CA ALA A 44 -20.12 -2.15 11.47
C ALA A 44 -19.55 -3.28 10.62
N VAL A 45 -20.43 -4.02 9.98
CA VAL A 45 -20.08 -5.03 8.98
C VAL A 45 -20.61 -4.59 7.61
N ILE A 46 -19.72 -4.51 6.62
CA ILE A 46 -20.05 -4.13 5.26
C ILE A 46 -19.73 -5.30 4.32
N GLN A 47 -20.78 -6.03 3.92
CA GLN A 47 -20.65 -7.17 3.01
C GLN A 47 -20.73 -6.76 1.55
N ALA A 48 -21.25 -5.58 1.27
CA ALA A 48 -21.49 -5.09 -0.07
C ALA A 48 -20.22 -4.47 -0.69
N PRO A 49 -19.83 -4.85 -1.91
CA PRO A 49 -18.75 -4.21 -2.65
C PRO A 49 -19.12 -2.81 -3.17
N LYS A 50 -18.13 -2.10 -3.67
CA LYS A 50 -18.29 -0.80 -4.37
C LYS A 50 -18.88 0.30 -3.49
N ASN A 51 -18.58 0.27 -2.18
CA ASN A 51 -18.98 1.31 -1.25
C ASN A 51 -17.96 2.45 -1.16
N PHE A 52 -18.39 3.61 -0.68
CA PHE A 52 -17.56 4.82 -0.51
C PHE A 52 -16.90 5.25 -1.82
N ARG A 53 -17.63 5.96 -2.65
CA ARG A 53 -17.04 6.55 -3.86
C ARG A 53 -17.30 8.05 -3.93
N ARG A 54 -16.28 8.81 -4.35
CA ARG A 54 -16.36 10.25 -4.54
C ARG A 54 -16.96 10.96 -3.32
N SER A 55 -16.60 10.46 -2.15
CA SER A 55 -17.08 10.91 -0.84
C SER A 55 -15.92 11.54 -0.06
N ARG A 56 -16.25 12.37 0.93
CA ARG A 56 -15.24 13.07 1.72
C ARG A 56 -15.59 13.13 3.20
N GLY A 57 -14.59 13.37 4.06
CA GLY A 57 -14.82 13.44 5.50
C GLY A 57 -15.31 12.09 6.04
N ILE A 58 -14.60 11.01 5.71
CA ILE A 58 -14.99 9.64 6.06
C ILE A 58 -14.23 9.21 7.30
N VAL A 59 -14.94 8.80 8.33
CA VAL A 59 -14.35 8.24 9.55
C VAL A 59 -14.93 6.85 9.79
N LEU A 60 -14.08 5.82 9.75
CA LEU A 60 -14.46 4.44 10.04
C LEU A 60 -13.69 3.94 11.25
N ARG A 61 -14.40 3.38 12.24
CA ARG A 61 -13.80 2.74 13.42
C ARG A 61 -14.43 1.38 13.66
N ASP A 62 -13.61 0.36 13.87
CA ASP A 62 -14.05 -1.02 14.12
C ASP A 62 -15.00 -1.54 13.02
N VAL A 63 -14.60 -1.35 11.75
CA VAL A 63 -15.41 -1.72 10.58
C VAL A 63 -14.77 -2.92 9.87
N ALA A 64 -15.60 -3.92 9.56
CA ALA A 64 -15.20 -5.07 8.77
C ALA A 64 -15.87 -5.07 7.39
N PHE A 65 -15.04 -5.00 6.34
CA PHE A 65 -15.46 -5.27 4.97
C PHE A 65 -15.20 -6.73 4.63
N THR A 66 -16.24 -7.50 4.35
CA THR A 66 -16.11 -8.91 3.96
C THR A 66 -15.99 -9.10 2.45
N ASP A 67 -16.43 -8.12 1.66
CA ASP A 67 -16.17 -7.97 0.25
C ASP A 67 -15.95 -6.47 -0.07
N ALA A 68 -14.70 -6.07 -0.18
CA ALA A 68 -14.33 -4.67 -0.40
C ALA A 68 -13.91 -4.37 -1.85
N LYS A 69 -14.25 -5.24 -2.79
CA LYS A 69 -13.89 -5.03 -4.19
C LYS A 69 -14.32 -3.66 -4.68
N GLU A 70 -13.39 -2.91 -5.25
CA GLU A 70 -13.61 -1.56 -5.78
C GLU A 70 -14.25 -0.59 -4.76
N THR A 71 -13.87 -0.71 -3.49
CA THR A 71 -14.39 0.11 -2.40
C THR A 71 -13.44 1.28 -2.11
N MET A 72 -14.01 2.42 -1.70
CA MET A 72 -13.29 3.64 -1.37
C MET A 72 -12.51 4.20 -2.58
N TRP A 73 -13.24 4.53 -3.64
CA TRP A 73 -12.65 5.11 -4.85
C TRP A 73 -12.83 6.62 -4.91
N SER A 74 -11.72 7.33 -5.18
CA SER A 74 -11.71 8.79 -5.32
C SER A 74 -12.32 9.51 -4.12
N CYS A 75 -12.03 9.02 -2.92
CA CYS A 75 -12.44 9.63 -1.66
C CYS A 75 -11.32 10.54 -1.12
N THR A 76 -11.67 11.52 -0.31
CA THR A 76 -10.71 12.42 0.33
C THR A 76 -11.06 12.68 1.79
N ASP A 77 -10.05 13.06 2.60
CA ASP A 77 -10.19 13.25 4.04
C ASP A 77 -10.79 12.00 4.70
N VAL A 78 -9.97 10.95 4.77
CA VAL A 78 -10.39 9.62 5.23
C VAL A 78 -9.60 9.22 6.47
N LYS A 79 -10.30 8.81 7.52
CA LYS A 79 -9.70 8.25 8.74
C LYS A 79 -10.21 6.84 8.98
N LEU A 80 -9.27 5.89 9.02
CA LEU A 80 -9.57 4.49 9.29
C LEU A 80 -8.87 4.06 10.58
N THR A 81 -9.63 3.53 11.52
CA THR A 81 -9.08 2.97 12.77
C THR A 81 -9.61 1.56 12.98
N ASN A 82 -8.72 0.59 13.15
CA ASN A 82 -9.07 -0.82 13.36
C ASN A 82 -10.06 -1.36 12.30
N VAL A 83 -9.67 -1.25 11.03
CA VAL A 83 -10.51 -1.68 9.90
C VAL A 83 -9.96 -2.96 9.30
N THR A 84 -10.84 -3.91 9.01
CA THR A 84 -10.51 -5.14 8.27
C THR A 84 -11.12 -5.11 6.88
N VAL A 85 -10.30 -5.43 5.88
CA VAL A 85 -10.68 -5.41 4.46
C VAL A 85 -10.35 -6.78 3.86
N ALA A 86 -11.36 -7.55 3.51
CA ALA A 86 -11.22 -8.77 2.75
C ALA A 86 -11.68 -8.57 1.31
N LYS A 87 -11.07 -9.29 0.36
CA LYS A 87 -11.31 -9.17 -1.09
C LYS A 87 -11.22 -7.72 -1.57
N GLY A 88 -10.18 -7.03 -1.11
CA GLY A 88 -10.00 -5.58 -1.28
C GLY A 88 -9.37 -5.18 -2.62
N ASP A 89 -9.65 -5.88 -3.72
CA ASP A 89 -9.11 -5.51 -5.03
C ASP A 89 -9.49 -4.06 -5.37
N TYR A 90 -8.46 -3.23 -5.66
CA TYR A 90 -8.58 -1.80 -5.91
C TYR A 90 -9.14 -0.99 -4.73
N PHE A 91 -8.90 -1.44 -3.49
CA PHE A 91 -9.27 -0.67 -2.30
C PHE A 91 -8.50 0.66 -2.23
N ALA A 92 -9.21 1.76 -1.95
CA ALA A 92 -8.68 3.11 -1.82
C ALA A 92 -8.02 3.69 -3.09
N MET A 93 -8.43 3.23 -4.27
CA MET A 93 -7.92 3.73 -5.55
C MET A 93 -8.22 5.22 -5.73
N ASN A 94 -7.20 6.01 -6.11
CA ASN A 94 -7.28 7.46 -6.32
C ASN A 94 -7.81 8.25 -5.10
N CYS A 95 -7.62 7.74 -3.89
CA CYS A 95 -7.94 8.47 -2.67
C CYS A 95 -6.85 9.45 -2.29
N SER A 96 -7.21 10.44 -1.48
CA SER A 96 -6.23 11.39 -0.96
C SER A 96 -6.51 11.79 0.49
N ASP A 97 -5.46 12.28 1.17
CA ASP A 97 -5.56 12.80 2.52
C ASP A 97 -6.11 11.73 3.48
N MET A 98 -5.39 10.61 3.58
CA MET A 98 -5.81 9.47 4.40
C MET A 98 -4.91 9.31 5.63
N GLU A 99 -5.53 9.10 6.78
CA GLU A 99 -4.90 8.67 8.03
C GLU A 99 -5.43 7.28 8.41
N ILE A 100 -4.54 6.30 8.52
CA ILE A 100 -4.91 4.90 8.71
C ILE A 100 -4.13 4.31 9.88
N ASP A 101 -4.82 3.72 10.84
CA ASP A 101 -4.21 3.02 11.97
C ASP A 101 -4.89 1.66 12.22
N GLY A 102 -4.11 0.58 12.20
CA GLY A 102 -4.60 -0.76 12.46
C GLY A 102 -5.42 -1.36 11.31
N LEU A 103 -5.02 -1.10 10.05
CA LEU A 103 -5.66 -1.72 8.88
C LEU A 103 -5.15 -3.16 8.69
N ARG A 104 -6.07 -4.08 8.46
CA ARG A 104 -5.80 -5.44 7.97
C ARG A 104 -6.42 -5.58 6.60
N LEU A 105 -5.59 -5.66 5.57
CA LEU A 105 -6.04 -5.64 4.19
C LEU A 105 -5.55 -6.89 3.45
N ASP A 106 -6.46 -7.53 2.75
CA ASP A 106 -6.23 -8.61 1.80
C ASP A 106 -6.92 -8.26 0.47
N GLY A 107 -6.13 -8.05 -0.60
CA GLY A 107 -6.63 -7.68 -1.92
C GLY A 107 -5.55 -6.99 -2.75
N ASN A 108 -5.69 -6.96 -4.07
CA ASN A 108 -4.67 -6.47 -5.00
C ASN A 108 -4.93 -5.02 -5.44
N TYR A 109 -3.87 -4.35 -5.94
CA TYR A 109 -3.92 -2.98 -6.47
C TYR A 109 -4.44 -1.94 -5.46
N SER A 110 -4.17 -2.19 -4.18
CA SER A 110 -4.63 -1.27 -3.13
C SER A 110 -3.84 0.03 -3.14
N PHE A 111 -4.54 1.15 -2.94
CA PHE A 111 -3.98 2.50 -2.97
C PHE A 111 -3.40 2.94 -4.32
N ASP A 112 -3.76 2.30 -5.44
CA ASP A 112 -3.34 2.75 -6.76
C ASP A 112 -3.76 4.20 -7.01
N GLY A 113 -2.81 5.05 -7.40
CA GLY A 113 -3.04 6.48 -7.62
C GLY A 113 -3.36 7.29 -6.35
N ALA A 114 -3.22 6.72 -5.16
CA ALA A 114 -3.51 7.45 -3.91
C ALA A 114 -2.45 8.52 -3.60
N LYS A 115 -2.83 9.57 -2.88
CA LYS A 115 -1.95 10.69 -2.54
C LYS A 115 -2.08 11.13 -1.10
N ARG A 116 -0.94 11.49 -0.47
CA ARG A 116 -0.87 11.98 0.92
C ARG A 116 -1.57 11.02 1.89
N VAL A 117 -1.02 9.81 1.98
CA VAL A 117 -1.54 8.74 2.84
C VAL A 117 -0.53 8.41 3.94
N VAL A 118 -1.00 8.34 5.16
CA VAL A 118 -0.23 7.88 6.31
C VAL A 118 -0.86 6.60 6.85
N ILE A 119 -0.06 5.54 6.93
CA ILE A 119 -0.50 4.22 7.42
C ILE A 119 0.35 3.84 8.62
N ARG A 120 -0.27 3.33 9.69
CA ARG A 120 0.40 2.87 10.91
C ARG A 120 -0.14 1.51 11.37
N ASN A 121 0.71 0.74 12.06
CA ASN A 121 0.31 -0.48 12.78
C ASN A 121 -0.54 -1.45 11.94
N SER A 122 -0.19 -1.62 10.66
CA SER A 122 -1.07 -2.27 9.68
C SER A 122 -0.44 -3.53 9.08
N ARG A 123 -1.29 -4.39 8.54
CA ARG A 123 -0.91 -5.57 7.79
C ARG A 123 -1.56 -5.52 6.41
N LEU A 124 -0.74 -5.38 5.39
CA LEU A 124 -1.16 -5.26 4.00
C LEU A 124 -0.70 -6.48 3.21
N LEU A 125 -1.63 -7.30 2.76
CA LEU A 125 -1.40 -8.43 1.85
C LEU A 125 -1.95 -8.05 0.49
N THR A 126 -1.09 -7.51 -0.38
CA THR A 126 -1.56 -6.85 -1.59
C THR A 126 -0.48 -6.81 -2.67
N LYS A 127 -0.73 -7.44 -3.81
CA LYS A 127 0.08 -7.20 -5.01
C LYS A 127 -0.14 -5.77 -5.48
N ASP A 128 0.89 -5.22 -6.12
CA ASP A 128 0.80 -3.91 -6.79
C ASP A 128 0.31 -2.79 -5.86
N ALA A 129 0.68 -2.87 -4.56
CA ALA A 129 0.34 -1.82 -3.60
C ALA A 129 1.03 -0.51 -3.97
N PHE A 130 0.32 0.60 -3.81
CA PHE A 130 0.82 1.96 -4.02
C PHE A 130 1.28 2.27 -5.46
N TRP A 131 0.80 1.56 -6.47
CA TRP A 131 1.07 1.91 -7.85
C TRP A 131 0.68 3.35 -8.15
N ASN A 132 1.51 4.07 -8.91
CA ASN A 132 1.24 5.45 -9.32
C ASN A 132 0.90 6.41 -8.15
N SER A 133 1.23 6.05 -6.93
CA SER A 133 0.90 6.85 -5.74
C SER A 133 1.92 7.96 -5.48
N GLU A 134 1.54 8.93 -4.66
CA GLU A 134 2.39 10.07 -4.31
C GLU A 134 2.25 10.44 -2.83
N ASP A 135 3.39 10.74 -2.17
CA ASP A 135 3.43 11.15 -0.76
C ASP A 135 2.81 10.12 0.19
N ILE A 136 3.30 8.89 0.13
CA ILE A 136 2.86 7.81 1.01
C ILE A 136 3.88 7.60 2.13
N THR A 137 3.42 7.52 3.37
CA THR A 137 4.27 7.15 4.51
C THR A 137 3.65 6.00 5.29
N VAL A 138 4.43 4.93 5.48
CA VAL A 138 4.00 3.75 6.23
C VAL A 138 4.92 3.54 7.43
N TYR A 139 4.33 3.33 8.60
CA TYR A 139 5.04 3.08 9.85
C TYR A 139 4.64 1.73 10.46
N ASP A 140 5.58 1.07 11.14
CA ASP A 140 5.33 -0.04 12.06
C ASP A 140 4.41 -1.11 11.47
N SER A 141 4.62 -1.47 10.19
CA SER A 141 3.68 -2.28 9.42
C SER A 141 4.34 -3.44 8.72
N PHE A 142 3.54 -4.44 8.39
CA PHE A 142 3.91 -5.56 7.53
C PHE A 142 3.26 -5.40 6.15
N ILE A 143 4.06 -5.52 5.09
CA ILE A 143 3.58 -5.42 3.71
C ILE A 143 4.10 -6.65 2.94
N SER A 144 3.20 -7.40 2.33
CA SER A 144 3.55 -8.55 1.48
C SER A 144 2.79 -8.52 0.17
N GLY A 145 3.52 -8.69 -0.93
CA GLY A 145 2.99 -8.77 -2.29
C GLY A 145 4.05 -8.50 -3.35
N GLU A 146 3.70 -8.65 -4.62
CA GLU A 146 4.58 -8.35 -5.75
C GLU A 146 4.50 -6.87 -6.13
N TYR A 147 5.56 -6.33 -6.76
CA TYR A 147 5.61 -4.99 -7.39
C TYR A 147 5.22 -3.82 -6.49
N LEU A 148 5.58 -3.89 -5.21
CA LEU A 148 5.32 -2.83 -4.24
C LEU A 148 5.87 -1.48 -4.72
N GLY A 149 5.02 -0.46 -4.76
CA GLY A 149 5.39 0.93 -5.00
C GLY A 149 5.69 1.28 -6.46
N TRP A 150 5.40 0.43 -7.42
CA TRP A 150 5.73 0.66 -8.82
C TRP A 150 5.25 2.03 -9.33
N ASN A 151 6.18 2.79 -9.92
CA ASN A 151 5.92 4.11 -10.49
C ASN A 151 5.35 5.12 -9.48
N SER A 152 5.69 4.97 -8.20
CA SER A 152 5.28 5.93 -7.16
C SER A 152 6.31 7.02 -6.95
N LYS A 153 5.91 8.07 -6.22
CA LYS A 153 6.75 9.19 -5.86
C LYS A 153 6.65 9.49 -4.36
N ASN A 154 7.80 9.79 -3.73
CA ASN A 154 7.88 10.09 -2.31
C ASN A 154 7.26 8.97 -1.44
N LEU A 155 7.74 7.73 -1.59
CA LEU A 155 7.35 6.62 -0.73
C LEU A 155 8.31 6.52 0.45
N THR A 156 7.78 6.59 1.67
CA THR A 156 8.56 6.48 2.91
C THR A 156 8.08 5.30 3.74
N LEU A 157 8.99 4.39 4.10
CA LEU A 157 8.72 3.19 4.88
C LEU A 157 9.60 3.24 6.15
N ILE A 158 8.98 3.19 7.33
CA ILE A 158 9.69 3.31 8.62
C ILE A 158 9.29 2.17 9.54
N ASN A 159 10.27 1.45 10.09
CA ASN A 159 10.06 0.27 10.95
C ASN A 159 9.16 -0.79 10.30
N CYS A 160 9.24 -0.96 8.98
CA CYS A 160 8.40 -1.91 8.26
C CYS A 160 9.13 -3.23 8.01
N THR A 161 8.36 -4.32 7.99
CA THR A 161 8.79 -5.60 7.43
C THR A 161 8.12 -5.79 6.09
N ILE A 162 8.93 -6.05 5.06
CA ILE A 162 8.45 -6.07 3.66
C ILE A 162 8.87 -7.39 3.02
N GLU A 163 7.92 -8.01 2.33
CA GLU A 163 8.13 -9.16 1.47
C GLU A 163 7.61 -8.83 0.08
N SER A 164 8.50 -8.71 -0.91
CA SER A 164 8.05 -8.32 -2.24
C SER A 164 8.98 -8.86 -3.33
N LEU A 165 8.40 -9.60 -4.27
CA LEU A 165 9.08 -9.93 -5.51
C LEU A 165 9.08 -8.70 -6.42
N GLN A 166 10.25 -8.36 -6.98
CA GLN A 166 10.46 -7.17 -7.81
C GLN A 166 9.83 -5.92 -7.17
N GLY A 167 10.15 -5.75 -5.87
CA GLY A 167 9.58 -4.68 -5.05
C GLY A 167 10.36 -3.38 -5.15
N MET A 168 9.66 -2.28 -4.88
CA MET A 168 10.22 -0.93 -4.82
C MET A 168 10.90 -0.51 -6.12
N CYS A 169 10.30 -0.80 -7.26
CA CYS A 169 10.83 -0.48 -8.59
C CYS A 169 10.21 0.79 -9.18
N TYR A 170 10.99 1.54 -9.96
CA TYR A 170 10.56 2.77 -10.63
C TYR A 170 10.05 3.85 -9.69
N ILE A 171 10.62 3.94 -8.48
CA ILE A 171 10.19 4.93 -7.48
C ILE A 171 11.07 6.17 -7.55
N ASP A 172 10.43 7.32 -7.67
CA ASP A 172 11.07 8.61 -7.50
C ASP A 172 11.04 9.00 -6.01
N ASN A 173 12.21 9.00 -5.36
CA ASN A 173 12.39 9.30 -3.95
C ASN A 173 11.77 8.25 -3.00
N LEU A 174 12.41 7.07 -2.93
CA LEU A 174 12.14 6.06 -1.90
C LEU A 174 13.00 6.30 -0.66
N VAL A 175 12.38 6.36 0.50
CA VAL A 175 13.07 6.44 1.79
C VAL A 175 12.68 5.23 2.66
N MET A 176 13.66 4.48 3.14
CA MET A 176 13.44 3.36 4.05
C MET A 176 14.29 3.55 5.31
N LYS A 177 13.68 3.46 6.50
CA LYS A 177 14.38 3.59 7.77
C LYS A 177 14.03 2.43 8.69
N ASN A 178 15.06 1.76 9.22
CA ASN A 178 14.90 0.64 10.14
C ASN A 178 13.93 -0.43 9.60
N CYS A 179 14.08 -0.79 8.31
CA CYS A 179 13.22 -1.77 7.67
C CYS A 179 13.87 -3.16 7.64
N LYS A 180 13.04 -4.21 7.53
CA LYS A 180 13.47 -5.57 7.23
C LYS A 180 12.87 -6.01 5.90
N LEU A 181 13.70 -6.55 5.03
CA LEU A 181 13.27 -7.20 3.80
C LEU A 181 13.39 -8.72 3.99
N ILE A 182 12.32 -9.44 3.68
CA ILE A 182 12.29 -10.91 3.71
C ILE A 182 11.81 -11.40 2.34
N ASN A 183 12.42 -12.44 1.79
CA ASN A 183 12.07 -12.98 0.48
C ASN A 183 11.92 -11.90 -0.62
N THR A 184 12.67 -10.80 -0.50
CA THR A 184 12.56 -9.67 -1.41
C THR A 184 13.63 -9.76 -2.49
N THR A 185 13.19 -9.90 -3.73
CA THR A 185 14.05 -10.09 -4.90
C THR A 185 13.94 -8.93 -5.87
N LEU A 186 14.99 -8.71 -6.69
CA LEU A 186 15.05 -7.69 -7.75
C LEU A 186 14.65 -6.30 -7.26
N ALA A 187 15.01 -5.99 -6.02
CA ALA A 187 14.61 -4.75 -5.39
C ALA A 187 15.28 -3.53 -6.03
N PHE A 188 14.55 -2.41 -6.04
CA PHE A 188 15.02 -1.06 -6.34
C PHE A 188 15.29 -0.76 -7.81
N GLU A 189 14.82 -1.59 -8.75
CA GLU A 189 15.02 -1.35 -10.17
C GLU A 189 14.62 0.07 -10.58
N TYR A 190 15.56 0.83 -11.17
CA TYR A 190 15.43 2.22 -11.61
C TYR A 190 14.86 3.20 -10.56
N SER A 191 15.02 2.89 -9.27
CA SER A 191 14.55 3.77 -8.19
C SER A 191 15.66 4.66 -7.63
N ASN A 192 15.28 5.85 -7.18
CA ASN A 192 16.12 6.71 -6.35
C ASN A 192 15.87 6.33 -4.90
N VAL A 193 16.89 5.83 -4.17
CA VAL A 193 16.66 5.18 -2.90
C VAL A 193 17.63 5.63 -1.81
N GLU A 194 17.09 5.96 -0.64
CA GLU A 194 17.83 6.09 0.62
C GLU A 194 17.29 5.04 1.60
N ALA A 195 17.99 3.92 1.73
CA ALA A 195 17.51 2.77 2.47
C ALA A 195 18.46 2.36 3.61
N GLU A 196 17.86 2.15 4.80
CA GLU A 196 18.45 1.50 5.96
C GLU A 196 17.69 0.20 6.23
N ILE A 197 18.32 -0.93 5.94
CA ILE A 197 17.73 -2.28 5.99
C ILE A 197 18.50 -3.12 6.99
N ASN A 198 17.80 -3.60 8.03
CA ASN A 198 18.36 -4.43 9.11
C ASN A 198 18.12 -5.92 8.83
N SER A 199 18.47 -6.35 7.62
CA SER A 199 18.38 -7.74 7.19
C SER A 199 19.20 -7.94 5.91
N LYS A 200 19.32 -9.19 5.47
CA LYS A 200 19.72 -9.53 4.11
C LYS A 200 18.66 -9.04 3.11
N VAL A 201 19.09 -8.65 1.91
CA VAL A 201 18.25 -8.44 0.72
C VAL A 201 18.58 -9.57 -0.26
N GLU A 202 17.58 -10.34 -0.69
CA GLU A 202 17.84 -11.50 -1.55
C GLU A 202 18.45 -11.11 -2.90
N SER A 203 17.94 -10.07 -3.54
CA SER A 203 18.64 -9.47 -4.68
C SER A 203 18.28 -8.00 -4.89
N VAL A 204 19.27 -7.24 -5.35
CA VAL A 204 19.15 -5.85 -5.79
C VAL A 204 19.39 -5.80 -7.29
N PHE A 205 18.53 -5.10 -8.03
CA PHE A 205 18.60 -5.02 -9.48
C PHE A 205 18.58 -3.59 -9.97
N ASN A 206 19.58 -3.20 -10.75
CA ASN A 206 19.68 -1.90 -11.45
C ASN A 206 19.19 -0.69 -10.64
N PRO A 207 19.63 -0.47 -9.38
CA PRO A 207 19.20 0.69 -8.62
C PRO A 207 19.64 1.99 -9.32
N GLY A 208 18.74 2.97 -9.41
CA GLY A 208 18.96 4.18 -10.19
C GLY A 208 19.95 5.16 -9.56
N SER A 209 19.80 5.45 -8.27
CA SER A 209 20.72 6.33 -7.53
C SER A 209 20.45 6.27 -6.02
N GLY A 210 21.38 6.86 -5.23
CA GLY A 210 21.21 7.05 -3.78
C GLY A 210 22.06 6.08 -2.94
N THR A 211 21.57 5.70 -1.76
CA THR A 211 22.30 4.85 -0.82
C THR A 211 21.45 3.66 -0.38
N ILE A 212 22.00 2.46 -0.51
CA ILE A 212 21.41 1.23 0.03
C ILE A 212 22.33 0.70 1.12
N ARG A 213 21.88 0.74 2.37
CA ARG A 213 22.53 0.13 3.51
C ARG A 213 21.76 -1.10 3.91
N ALA A 214 22.41 -2.27 3.93
CA ALA A 214 21.82 -3.55 4.32
C ALA A 214 22.81 -4.38 5.16
N GLU A 215 22.35 -5.43 5.84
CA GLU A 215 23.26 -6.37 6.49
C GLU A 215 24.09 -7.13 5.45
N SER A 216 23.44 -7.70 4.45
CA SER A 216 24.07 -8.34 3.30
C SER A 216 23.16 -8.32 2.08
N ILE A 217 23.72 -8.63 0.92
CA ILE A 217 23.00 -8.77 -0.34
C ILE A 217 23.33 -10.13 -0.93
N GLY A 218 22.29 -10.93 -1.24
CA GLY A 218 22.47 -12.23 -1.89
C GLY A 218 22.98 -12.08 -3.31
N GLU A 219 22.28 -11.35 -4.18
CA GLU A 219 22.76 -11.07 -5.52
C GLU A 219 22.63 -9.56 -5.86
N LEU A 220 23.71 -8.94 -6.26
CA LEU A 220 23.73 -7.59 -6.82
C LEU A 220 23.82 -7.69 -8.35
N ILE A 221 22.77 -7.27 -9.05
CA ILE A 221 22.64 -7.37 -10.50
C ILE A 221 22.74 -5.97 -11.10
N ILE A 222 23.79 -5.72 -11.89
CA ILE A 222 24.07 -4.40 -12.49
C ILE A 222 24.32 -4.54 -13.98
N GLU A 223 23.37 -4.13 -14.77
CA GLU A 223 23.51 -3.99 -16.23
C GLU A 223 24.13 -2.61 -16.55
N LYS A 224 25.47 -2.57 -16.75
CA LYS A 224 26.22 -1.32 -16.93
C LYS A 224 25.84 -0.52 -18.19
N ASP A 225 25.16 -1.14 -19.12
CA ASP A 225 24.61 -0.50 -20.32
C ASP A 225 23.23 0.14 -20.08
N LYS A 226 22.61 -0.14 -18.93
CA LYS A 226 21.28 0.37 -18.56
C LYS A 226 21.35 1.47 -17.50
N ILE A 227 22.25 1.35 -16.55
CA ILE A 227 22.40 2.30 -15.45
C ILE A 227 23.86 2.72 -15.27
N ASP A 228 24.07 3.85 -14.62
CA ASP A 228 25.39 4.28 -14.14
C ASP A 228 25.58 3.80 -12.69
N PRO A 229 26.40 2.77 -12.45
CA PRO A 229 26.58 2.20 -11.11
C PRO A 229 27.19 3.19 -10.10
N SER A 230 27.88 4.22 -10.55
CA SER A 230 28.51 5.23 -9.69
C SER A 230 27.50 6.10 -8.94
N LYS A 231 26.25 6.13 -9.39
CA LYS A 231 25.16 6.90 -8.79
C LYS A 231 24.55 6.24 -7.56
N THR A 232 24.82 4.94 -7.34
CA THR A 232 24.28 4.21 -6.19
C THR A 232 25.41 3.73 -5.29
N LYS A 233 25.36 4.12 -4.02
CA LYS A 233 26.28 3.66 -2.99
C LYS A 233 25.69 2.44 -2.26
N ILE A 234 26.36 1.30 -2.36
CA ILE A 234 26.00 0.08 -1.62
C ILE A 234 26.89 -0.03 -0.37
N LEU A 235 26.27 -0.18 0.80
CA LEU A 235 26.91 -0.31 2.10
C LEU A 235 26.37 -1.56 2.80
N CYS A 236 27.12 -2.65 2.76
CA CYS A 236 26.77 -3.91 3.42
C CYS A 236 28.02 -4.65 3.87
N ASN A 237 27.85 -5.66 4.73
CA ASN A 237 28.96 -6.49 5.20
C ASN A 237 29.45 -7.46 4.12
N ASP A 238 28.54 -7.96 3.30
CA ASP A 238 28.83 -8.96 2.27
C ASP A 238 27.89 -8.87 1.08
N ILE A 239 28.41 -9.22 -0.11
CA ILE A 239 27.65 -9.44 -1.35
C ILE A 239 28.01 -10.83 -1.85
N GLU A 240 27.11 -11.80 -1.70
CA GLU A 240 27.36 -13.21 -2.00
C GLU A 240 27.63 -13.44 -3.49
N LYS A 241 26.96 -12.70 -4.36
CA LYS A 241 27.08 -12.82 -5.82
C LYS A 241 26.92 -11.47 -6.52
N GLN A 242 27.73 -11.24 -7.53
CA GLN A 242 27.58 -10.09 -8.45
C GLN A 242 27.33 -10.62 -9.86
N SER A 243 26.42 -9.96 -10.59
CA SER A 243 25.99 -10.36 -11.92
C SER A 243 25.77 -9.14 -12.81
N ASP A 244 25.94 -9.33 -14.09
CA ASP A 244 25.69 -8.31 -15.11
C ASP A 244 24.33 -8.45 -15.81
N ARG A 245 23.59 -9.55 -15.50
CA ARG A 245 22.22 -9.82 -16.01
C ARG A 245 21.43 -10.69 -15.04
N PRO A 246 20.11 -10.50 -15.00
CA PRO A 246 19.22 -11.41 -14.28
C PRO A 246 19.29 -12.85 -14.83
N GLU A 247 19.02 -13.83 -13.98
CA GLU A 247 19.15 -15.25 -14.34
C GLU A 247 18.29 -15.63 -15.55
N TRP A 248 17.06 -15.12 -15.66
CA TRP A 248 16.16 -15.41 -16.78
C TRP A 248 16.61 -14.84 -18.15
N LEU A 249 17.60 -13.94 -18.15
CA LEU A 249 18.20 -13.37 -19.35
C LEU A 249 19.56 -14.01 -19.70
N ARG A 250 20.00 -15.02 -18.92
CA ARG A 250 21.30 -15.69 -19.11
C ARG A 250 21.22 -16.92 -20.01
N GLY A 251 20.04 -17.23 -20.56
CA GLY A 251 19.81 -18.37 -21.44
C GLY A 251 20.47 -18.27 -22.80
#